data_6c642c60a79c2fb55872ad9d39eed5f5
#
_entry.id   6c642c60a79c2fb55872ad9d39eed5f5
#
_cell.length_a   1.000
_cell.length_b   1.000
_cell.length_c   1.000
_cell.angle_alpha   90.00
_cell.angle_beta   90.00
_cell.angle_gamma   90.00
#
_symmetry.space_group_name_H-M   'P 1'
#
loop_
_entity.id
_entity.type
_entity.pdbx_description
1 polymer ?
#
loop_
_entity_poly.entity_id
_entity_poly.type
_entity_poly.pdbx_seq_one_letter_code
_entity_poly.pdbx_strand_id
1 'polypeptide(L)'
;MQEKIKNMIRFAIRARQYALGETIISTCSKGNAIKLVLIASDASEASKKKYCDKLTYYKINYVIYSTKNELGDLLNKNEISAFAIKDANIAKQVYKLIKEGDWYGI
;
A
#
# COMPACT_ATOMS: atom_id res chain seq x y z
N MET A 1 -13.89 0.23 -1.70
CA MET A 1 -12.87 -0.81 -1.47
C MET A 1 -13.56 -2.14 -1.21
N GLN A 2 -13.07 -3.20 -1.80
CA GLN A 2 -13.64 -4.53 -1.64
C GLN A 2 -13.50 -5.01 -0.19
N GLU A 3 -14.53 -5.68 0.35
CA GLU A 3 -14.52 -6.11 1.75
C GLU A 3 -13.36 -7.05 2.11
N LYS A 4 -13.06 -7.99 1.23
CA LYS A 4 -11.94 -8.92 1.49
C LYS A 4 -10.63 -8.18 1.61
N ILE A 5 -10.39 -7.23 0.72
CA ILE A 5 -9.16 -6.43 0.73
C ILE A 5 -9.12 -5.58 1.99
N LYS A 6 -10.24 -4.95 2.33
CA LYS A 6 -10.35 -4.13 3.54
C LYS A 6 -10.02 -4.96 4.79
N ASN A 7 -10.55 -6.16 4.87
CA ASN A 7 -10.31 -7.04 6.01
C ASN A 7 -8.84 -7.46 6.11
N MET A 8 -8.20 -7.72 4.98
CA MET A 8 -6.78 -8.06 4.94
C MET A 8 -5.92 -6.89 5.41
N ILE A 9 -6.26 -5.68 4.97
CA ILE A 9 -5.54 -4.48 5.40
C ILE A 9 -5.72 -4.27 6.90
N ARG A 10 -6.93 -4.45 7.42
CA ARG A 10 -7.18 -4.35 8.85
C ARG A 10 -6.39 -5.38 9.64
N PHE A 11 -6.22 -6.57 9.09
CA PHE A 11 -5.41 -7.60 9.70
C PHE A 11 -3.95 -7.14 9.82
N ALA A 12 -3.42 -6.55 8.74
CA ALA A 12 -2.06 -6.02 8.76
C ALA A 12 -1.90 -4.91 9.81
N ILE A 13 -2.91 -4.07 9.95
CA ILE A 13 -2.90 -3.00 10.95
C ILE A 13 -2.85 -3.59 12.35
N ARG A 14 -3.69 -4.56 12.64
CA ARG A 14 -3.73 -5.20 13.96
C ARG A 14 -2.44 -5.92 14.30
N ALA A 15 -1.83 -6.53 13.30
CA ALA A 15 -0.56 -7.24 13.47
C ALA A 15 0.65 -6.28 13.47
N ARG A 16 0.41 -4.99 13.26
CA ARG A 16 1.45 -3.97 13.16
C ARG A 16 2.44 -4.25 12.03
N GLN A 17 1.95 -4.84 10.97
CA GLN A 17 2.74 -5.18 9.79
C GLN A 17 2.46 -4.18 8.67
N TYR A 18 2.65 -2.90 8.96
CA TYR A 18 2.39 -1.83 8.00
C TYR A 18 3.32 -0.64 8.22
N ALA A 19 3.37 0.25 7.24
CA ALA A 19 4.10 1.50 7.34
C ALA A 19 3.36 2.57 6.54
N LEU A 20 3.55 3.83 6.91
CA LEU A 20 2.88 4.97 6.29
C LEU A 20 3.89 6.06 5.92
N GLY A 21 3.57 6.80 4.86
CA GLY A 21 4.29 8.03 4.51
C GLY A 21 5.79 7.84 4.34
N GLU A 22 6.55 8.75 4.91
CA GLU A 22 8.01 8.73 4.77
C GLU A 22 8.65 7.47 5.37
N THR A 23 7.99 6.86 6.35
CA THR A 23 8.46 5.61 6.95
C THR A 23 8.56 4.50 5.91
N ILE A 24 7.69 4.52 4.89
CA ILE A 24 7.73 3.53 3.82
C ILE A 24 9.10 3.57 3.13
N ILE A 25 9.52 4.76 2.72
CA ILE A 25 10.76 4.92 1.99
C ILE A 25 11.97 4.60 2.86
N SER A 26 11.98 5.09 4.10
CA SER A 26 13.10 4.83 4.99
C SER A 26 13.21 3.34 5.35
N THR A 27 12.08 2.65 5.45
CA THR A 27 12.07 1.21 5.70
C THR A 27 12.58 0.43 4.49
N CYS A 28 12.21 0.86 3.28
CA CYS A 28 12.68 0.23 2.04
C CYS A 28 14.20 0.25 1.94
N SER A 29 14.82 1.34 2.37
CA SER A 29 16.28 1.48 2.29
C SER A 29 17.02 0.54 3.26
N LYS A 30 16.29 -0.08 4.18
CA LYS A 30 16.88 -0.97 5.19
C LYS A 30 16.73 -2.46 4.85
N GLY A 31 16.24 -2.78 3.67
CA GLY A 31 16.09 -4.17 3.24
C GLY A 31 14.69 -4.52 2.82
N ASN A 32 14.34 -5.80 2.89
CA ASN A 32 13.09 -6.34 2.34
C ASN A 32 11.91 -6.31 3.33
N ALA A 33 11.81 -5.31 4.16
CA ALA A 33 10.74 -5.24 5.16
C ALA A 33 9.37 -4.92 4.54
N ILE A 34 9.35 -4.18 3.43
CA ILE A 34 8.11 -3.81 2.76
C ILE A 34 7.86 -4.79 1.61
N LYS A 35 6.65 -5.34 1.54
CA LYS A 35 6.31 -6.34 0.51
C LYS A 35 5.38 -5.80 -0.56
N LEU A 36 4.50 -4.87 -0.21
CA LEU A 36 3.55 -4.27 -1.15
C LEU A 36 3.17 -2.89 -0.67
N VAL A 37 3.02 -1.96 -1.60
CA VAL A 37 2.55 -0.61 -1.27
C VAL A 37 1.29 -0.30 -2.07
N LEU A 38 0.26 0.17 -1.37
CA LEU A 38 -0.96 0.66 -2.00
C LEU A 38 -0.86 2.17 -2.06
N ILE A 39 -0.93 2.73 -3.27
CA ILE A 39 -0.85 4.17 -3.49
C ILE A 39 -2.24 4.67 -3.86
N ALA A 40 -2.74 5.66 -3.14
CA ALA A 40 -4.08 6.20 -3.39
C ALA A 40 -4.17 6.78 -4.80
N SER A 41 -5.27 6.50 -5.48
CA SER A 41 -5.48 6.97 -6.86
C SER A 41 -5.56 8.49 -6.96
N ASP A 42 -6.02 9.14 -5.90
CA ASP A 42 -6.16 10.60 -5.84
C ASP A 42 -4.99 11.29 -5.11
N ALA A 43 -3.89 10.58 -4.88
CA ALA A 43 -2.68 11.22 -4.37
C ALA A 43 -2.15 12.20 -5.40
N SER A 44 -1.42 13.22 -4.94
CA SER A 44 -0.88 14.21 -5.87
C SER A 44 0.10 13.56 -6.85
N GLU A 45 0.27 14.17 -8.01
CA GLU A 45 1.20 13.66 -9.01
C GLU A 45 2.63 13.60 -8.46
N ALA A 46 3.01 14.58 -7.65
CA ALA A 46 4.32 14.59 -7.02
C ALA A 46 4.50 13.42 -6.07
N SER A 47 3.49 13.12 -5.25
CA SER A 47 3.53 11.98 -4.34
C SER A 47 3.59 10.66 -5.07
N LYS A 48 2.75 10.50 -6.10
CA LYS A 48 2.76 9.28 -6.92
C LYS A 48 4.12 9.04 -7.55
N LYS A 49 4.70 10.08 -8.14
CA LYS A 49 6.00 9.97 -8.78
C LYS A 49 7.08 9.59 -7.76
N LYS A 50 7.07 10.24 -6.61
CA LYS A 50 8.03 9.97 -5.55
C LYS A 50 8.00 8.50 -5.12
N TYR A 51 6.79 7.99 -4.83
CA TYR A 51 6.65 6.59 -4.41
C TYR A 51 7.00 5.63 -5.53
N CYS A 52 6.50 5.87 -6.73
CA CYS A 52 6.78 4.97 -7.86
C CYS A 52 8.28 4.88 -8.15
N ASP A 53 8.98 6.02 -8.16
CA ASP A 53 10.41 6.05 -8.41
C ASP A 53 11.19 5.28 -7.35
N LYS A 54 10.89 5.53 -6.08
CA LYS A 54 11.60 4.88 -4.98
C LYS A 54 11.30 3.39 -4.89
N LEU A 55 10.04 3.02 -5.05
CA LEU A 55 9.65 1.61 -4.97
C LEU A 55 10.22 0.81 -6.15
N THR A 56 10.28 1.43 -7.32
CA THR A 56 10.92 0.79 -8.48
C THR A 56 12.41 0.59 -8.22
N TYR A 57 13.06 1.60 -7.66
CA TYR A 57 14.48 1.51 -7.33
C TYR A 57 14.76 0.36 -6.37
N TYR A 58 13.91 0.19 -5.34
CA TYR A 58 14.08 -0.88 -4.35
C TYR A 58 13.43 -2.20 -4.76
N LYS A 59 12.84 -2.25 -5.97
CA LYS A 59 12.19 -3.46 -6.52
C LYS A 59 11.05 -3.97 -5.64
N ILE A 60 10.23 -3.04 -5.15
CA ILE A 60 9.09 -3.37 -4.31
C ILE A 60 7.81 -3.24 -5.13
N ASN A 61 6.94 -4.23 -5.03
CA ASN A 61 5.66 -4.21 -5.72
C ASN A 61 4.77 -3.10 -5.18
N TYR A 62 4.07 -2.42 -6.06
CA TYR A 62 3.09 -1.42 -5.67
C TYR A 62 1.92 -1.42 -6.64
N VAL A 63 0.78 -0.94 -6.18
CA VAL A 63 -0.42 -0.80 -7.00
C VAL A 63 -1.08 0.53 -6.68
N ILE A 64 -1.75 1.10 -7.68
CA ILE A 64 -2.60 2.28 -7.47
C ILE A 64 -3.98 1.75 -7.12
N TYR A 65 -4.42 1.98 -5.89
CA TYR A 65 -5.67 1.40 -5.42
C TYR A 65 -6.30 2.24 -4.32
N SER A 66 -7.65 2.34 -4.35
CA SER A 66 -8.39 3.06 -3.33
C SER A 66 -8.14 4.58 -3.38
N THR A 67 -8.57 5.29 -2.36
CA THR A 67 -8.43 6.74 -2.25
C THR A 67 -7.79 7.11 -0.94
N LYS A 68 -7.34 8.37 -0.83
CA LYS A 68 -6.73 8.86 0.41
C LYS A 68 -7.71 8.76 1.58
N ASN A 69 -8.97 9.07 1.35
CA ASN A 69 -9.98 9.00 2.39
C ASN A 69 -10.26 7.57 2.85
N GLU A 70 -10.38 6.64 1.91
CA GLU A 70 -10.62 5.24 2.25
C GLU A 70 -9.49 4.63 3.05
N LEU A 71 -8.25 4.91 2.63
CA LEU A 71 -7.09 4.41 3.36
C LEU A 71 -6.99 5.05 4.75
N GLY A 72 -7.30 6.35 4.82
CA GLY A 72 -7.29 7.06 6.10
C GLY A 72 -8.32 6.52 7.07
N ASP A 73 -9.52 6.20 6.58
CA ASP A 73 -10.59 5.68 7.43
C ASP A 73 -10.20 4.39 8.15
N LEU A 74 -9.40 3.56 7.51
CA LEU A 74 -8.98 2.30 8.12
C LEU A 74 -8.10 2.51 9.36
N LEU A 75 -7.46 3.67 9.46
CA LEU A 75 -6.54 4.00 10.55
C LEU A 75 -7.03 5.17 11.40
N ASN A 76 -8.27 5.60 11.21
CA ASN A 76 -8.84 6.77 11.89
C ASN A 76 -8.00 8.02 11.65
N LYS A 77 -7.49 8.18 10.45
CA LYS A 77 -6.76 9.36 9.99
C LYS A 77 -7.54 10.04 8.89
N ASN A 78 -7.23 11.32 8.64
CA ASN A 78 -7.97 12.06 7.62
C ASN A 78 -7.68 11.54 6.20
N GLU A 79 -6.42 11.50 5.85
CA GLU A 79 -6.01 11.10 4.51
C GLU A 79 -4.67 10.37 4.56
N ILE A 80 -4.54 9.32 3.74
CA ILE A 80 -3.29 8.57 3.62
C ILE A 80 -3.01 8.36 2.14
N SER A 81 -1.88 8.86 1.67
CA SER A 81 -1.50 8.74 0.25
C SER A 81 -0.92 7.39 -0.11
N ALA A 82 -0.29 6.71 0.84
CA ALA A 82 0.32 5.41 0.60
C ALA A 82 0.30 4.57 1.87
N PHE A 83 0.06 3.27 1.69
CA PHE A 83 -0.02 2.31 2.78
C PHE A 83 0.83 1.10 2.40
N ALA A 84 1.82 0.77 3.22
CA ALA A 84 2.71 -0.36 2.95
C ALA A 84 2.38 -1.54 3.82
N ILE A 85 2.46 -2.74 3.24
CA ILE A 85 2.22 -4.00 3.94
C ILE A 85 3.55 -4.71 4.10
N LYS A 86 3.89 -5.08 5.33
CA LYS A 86 5.15 -5.74 5.65
C LYS A 86 5.03 -7.27 5.62
N ASP A 87 3.86 -7.80 5.92
CA ASP A 87 3.66 -9.25 5.96
C ASP A 87 3.54 -9.81 4.54
N ALA A 88 4.41 -10.77 4.21
CA ALA A 88 4.45 -11.33 2.86
C ALA A 88 3.15 -12.05 2.48
N ASN A 89 2.54 -12.76 3.41
CA ASN A 89 1.31 -13.50 3.11
C ASN A 89 0.15 -12.56 2.86
N ILE A 90 0.00 -11.55 3.71
CA ILE A 90 -1.06 -10.55 3.54
C ILE A 90 -0.85 -9.79 2.23
N ALA A 91 0.38 -9.37 1.97
CA ALA A 91 0.72 -8.63 0.75
C ALA A 91 0.37 -9.43 -0.50
N LYS A 92 0.73 -10.71 -0.51
CA LYS A 92 0.45 -11.59 -1.65
C LYS A 92 -1.04 -11.73 -1.88
N GLN A 93 -1.81 -11.93 -0.83
CA GLN A 93 -3.26 -12.09 -0.94
C GLN A 93 -3.94 -10.79 -1.39
N VAL A 94 -3.53 -9.65 -0.84
CA VAL A 94 -4.07 -8.36 -1.26
C VAL A 94 -3.77 -8.10 -2.73
N TYR A 95 -2.53 -8.32 -3.13
CA TYR A 95 -2.14 -8.12 -4.53
C TYR A 95 -2.96 -9.00 -5.46
N LYS A 96 -3.14 -10.26 -5.09
CA LYS A 96 -3.93 -11.21 -5.89
C LYS A 96 -5.39 -10.79 -5.99
N LEU A 97 -5.99 -10.32 -4.90
CA LEU A 97 -7.37 -9.88 -4.89
C LEU A 97 -7.57 -8.65 -5.77
N ILE A 98 -6.66 -7.69 -5.69
CA ILE A 98 -6.72 -6.50 -6.54
C ILE A 98 -6.59 -6.89 -8.00
N LYS A 99 -5.65 -7.76 -8.30
CA LYS A 99 -5.37 -8.20 -9.66
C LYS A 99 -6.54 -8.96 -10.27
N GLU A 100 -7.22 -9.79 -9.49
CA GLU A 100 -8.35 -10.56 -9.98
C GLU A 100 -9.64 -9.75 -10.05
N GLY A 101 -9.83 -8.81 -9.13
CA GLY A 101 -11.04 -8.01 -9.06
C GLY A 101 -11.05 -6.86 -10.05
N ASP A 102 -10.12 -5.93 -9.92
CA ASP A 102 -10.10 -4.68 -10.67
C ASP A 102 -8.80 -4.48 -11.42
N TRP A 103 -8.30 -5.51 -11.98
CA TRP A 103 -7.03 -5.48 -12.65
C TRP A 103 -7.11 -4.78 -14.01
N TYR A 104 -6.31 -3.76 -14.23
CA TYR A 104 -6.27 -3.01 -15.50
C TYR A 104 -4.84 -2.86 -16.00
N GLY A 105 -4.09 -3.93 -16.03
CA GLY A 105 -2.79 -3.92 -16.67
C GLY A 105 -1.64 -3.41 -15.81
N ILE A 106 -1.64 -3.78 -14.56
CA ILE A 106 -0.46 -3.49 -13.74
C ILE A 106 0.72 -4.31 -14.24
#